data_fcdd67c1df542bc9545b8900b834b883
#
_entry.id   fcdd67c1df542bc9545b8900b834b883
#
_cell.length_a   1.000
_cell.length_b   1.000
_cell.length_c   1.000
_cell.angle_alpha   90.00
_cell.angle_beta   90.00
_cell.angle_gamma   90.00
#
_symmetry.space_group_name_H-M   'P 1'
#
loop_
_entity.id
_entity.type
_entity.pdbx_description
1 polymer ?
#
loop_
_entity_poly.entity_id
_entity_poly.type
_entity_poly.pdbx_seq_one_letter_code
_entity_poly.pdbx_strand_id
1 'polypeptide(L)'
;MKIVTVLVRPHALDSVRRALERHAVLGMTISEVGVCEPGHVEVHKGARVELDMVPRLQVETVVDDEIVERLLDQLRSNLDGAEGRLWVRHVEAVLRVRTGEMGSDAV
;
A
#
# COMPACT_ATOMS: atom_id res chain seq x y z
N MET A 1 -13.45 -9.34 -5.79
CA MET A 1 -12.75 -8.08 -5.46
C MET A 1 -11.79 -8.30 -4.31
N LYS A 2 -10.68 -7.60 -4.34
CA LYS A 2 -9.65 -7.67 -3.31
C LYS A 2 -9.24 -6.28 -2.88
N ILE A 3 -8.80 -6.15 -1.63
CA ILE A 3 -8.02 -5.00 -1.18
C ILE A 3 -6.56 -5.38 -1.32
N VAL A 4 -5.82 -4.56 -2.04
CA VAL A 4 -4.35 -4.64 -2.09
C VAL A 4 -3.82 -3.57 -1.16
N THR A 5 -3.01 -3.96 -0.19
CA THR A 5 -2.37 -3.07 0.77
C THR A 5 -0.88 -3.12 0.56
N VAL A 6 -0.27 -1.94 0.46
CA VAL A 6 1.18 -1.79 0.31
C VAL A 6 1.71 -0.97 1.47
N LEU A 7 2.66 -1.51 2.20
CA LEU A 7 3.30 -0.82 3.32
C LEU A 7 4.73 -0.51 2.91
N VAL A 8 5.05 0.76 2.74
CA VAL A 8 6.32 1.23 2.19
C VAL A 8 6.88 2.42 2.95
N ARG A 9 8.14 2.69 2.72
CA ARG A 9 8.75 3.95 3.17
C ARG A 9 8.13 5.13 2.41
N PRO A 10 8.05 6.32 3.03
CA PRO A 10 7.41 7.48 2.40
C PRO A 10 7.94 7.84 1.02
N HIS A 11 9.25 7.69 0.79
CA HIS A 11 9.86 8.01 -0.50
C HIS A 11 9.45 7.07 -1.65
N ALA A 12 8.87 5.93 -1.34
CA ALA A 12 8.43 4.95 -2.36
C ALA A 12 7.01 5.20 -2.87
N LEU A 13 6.31 6.21 -2.37
CA LEU A 13 4.91 6.48 -2.74
C LEU A 13 4.72 6.66 -4.25
N ASP A 14 5.61 7.41 -4.90
CA ASP A 14 5.48 7.64 -6.35
C ASP A 14 5.62 6.35 -7.17
N SER A 15 6.47 5.44 -6.72
CA SER A 15 6.61 4.13 -7.36
C SER A 15 5.34 3.29 -7.24
N VAL A 16 4.70 3.33 -6.09
CA VAL A 16 3.42 2.66 -5.85
C VAL A 16 2.34 3.27 -6.74
N ARG A 17 2.22 4.59 -6.74
CA ARG A 17 1.22 5.30 -7.53
C ARG A 17 1.35 4.99 -9.02
N ARG A 18 2.57 5.00 -9.55
CA ARG A 18 2.80 4.66 -10.97
C ARG A 18 2.40 3.24 -11.30
N ALA A 19 2.66 2.29 -10.41
CA ALA A 19 2.22 0.91 -10.62
C ALA A 19 0.70 0.79 -10.69
N LEU A 20 0.00 1.48 -9.78
CA LEU A 20 -1.47 1.49 -9.75
C LEU A 20 -2.05 2.13 -11.01
N GLU A 21 -1.53 3.30 -11.40
CA GLU A 21 -1.99 4.03 -12.60
C GLU A 21 -1.79 3.20 -13.87
N ARG A 22 -0.73 2.42 -13.95
CA ARG A 22 -0.45 1.57 -15.10
C ARG A 22 -1.50 0.50 -15.33
N HIS A 23 -2.20 0.10 -14.29
CA HIS A 23 -3.31 -0.85 -14.35
C HIS A 23 -4.67 -0.18 -14.23
N ALA A 24 -4.74 1.12 -14.55
CA ALA A 24 -5.95 1.93 -14.49
C ALA A 24 -6.58 2.01 -13.09
N VAL A 25 -5.82 1.78 -12.04
CA VAL A 25 -6.27 1.93 -10.67
C VAL A 25 -5.96 3.36 -10.23
N LEU A 26 -7.00 4.19 -10.15
CA LEU A 26 -6.86 5.62 -9.87
C LEU A 26 -7.19 5.98 -8.41
N GLY A 27 -8.05 5.20 -7.77
CA GLY A 27 -8.45 5.43 -6.38
C GLY A 27 -7.57 4.68 -5.41
N MET A 28 -6.99 5.40 -4.44
CA MET A 28 -6.22 4.78 -3.37
C MET A 28 -6.39 5.57 -2.08
N THR A 29 -6.34 4.87 -0.97
CA THR A 29 -6.32 5.46 0.36
C THR A 29 -4.91 5.41 0.90
N ILE A 30 -4.42 6.53 1.39
CA ILE A 30 -3.05 6.63 1.93
C ILE A 30 -3.15 7.02 3.40
N SER A 31 -2.48 6.26 4.25
CA SER A 31 -2.40 6.52 5.69
C SER A 31 -0.94 6.57 6.12
N GLU A 32 -0.64 7.49 7.01
CA GLU A 32 0.64 7.51 7.71
C GLU A 32 0.53 6.59 8.92
N VAL A 33 1.46 5.63 9.04
CA VAL A 33 1.47 4.64 10.11
C VAL A 33 2.84 4.53 10.76
N GLY A 34 2.86 4.10 12.00
CA GLY A 34 4.09 3.71 12.68
C GLY A 34 4.19 2.19 12.73
N VAL A 35 5.33 1.67 12.35
CA VAL A 35 5.61 0.23 12.40
C VAL A 35 6.64 -0.04 13.48
N CYS A 36 6.33 -0.97 14.39
CA CYS A 36 7.29 -1.44 15.36
C CYS A 36 8.28 -2.37 14.68
N GLU A 37 9.55 -1.99 14.70
CA GLU A 37 10.66 -2.80 14.18
C GLU A 37 11.65 -3.05 15.31
N PRO A 38 11.58 -4.21 16.00
CA PRO A 38 12.51 -4.54 17.07
C PRO A 38 13.97 -4.50 16.59
N GLY A 39 14.83 -3.87 17.37
CA GLY A 39 16.22 -3.73 17.02
C GLY A 39 16.58 -2.57 16.10
N HIS A 40 15.58 -1.78 15.66
CA HIS A 40 15.84 -0.56 14.91
C HIS A 40 16.48 0.49 15.84
N VAL A 41 17.66 0.95 15.49
CA VAL A 41 18.43 1.89 16.31
C VAL A 41 18.85 3.07 15.45
N GLU A 42 18.65 4.29 15.95
CA GLU A 42 19.15 5.51 15.33
C GLU A 42 20.14 6.21 16.25
N VAL A 43 21.06 6.97 15.66
CA VAL A 43 21.93 7.87 16.41
C VAL A 43 21.29 9.24 16.45
N HIS A 44 21.01 9.72 17.65
CA HIS A 44 20.37 11.01 17.84
C HIS A 44 21.20 11.84 18.83
N LYS A 45 21.72 13.00 18.38
CA LYS A 45 22.60 13.86 19.18
C LYS A 45 23.80 13.12 19.79
N GLY A 46 24.36 12.17 19.01
CA GLY A 46 25.50 11.38 19.46
C GLY A 46 25.17 10.21 20.36
N ALA A 47 23.92 10.01 20.72
CA ALA A 47 23.45 8.89 21.52
C ALA A 47 22.68 7.90 20.64
N ARG A 48 22.84 6.60 20.89
CA ARG A 48 22.06 5.56 20.25
C ARG A 48 20.67 5.54 20.90
N VAL A 49 19.65 5.67 20.06
CA VAL A 49 18.25 5.60 20.50
C VAL A 49 17.59 4.43 19.79
N GLU A 50 17.00 3.53 20.56
CA GLU A 50 16.16 2.47 20.02
C GLU A 50 14.78 3.03 19.76
N LEU A 51 14.31 2.92 18.49
CA LEU A 51 13.00 3.40 18.11
C LEU A 51 11.99 2.25 18.17
N ASP A 52 10.88 2.48 18.87
CA ASP A 52 9.77 1.53 18.93
C ASP A 52 8.92 1.59 17.66
N MET A 53 8.89 2.75 17.00
CA MET A 53 8.08 2.96 15.81
C MET A 53 8.87 3.66 14.71
N VAL A 54 8.69 3.15 13.49
CA VAL A 54 9.31 3.72 12.28
C VAL A 54 8.18 4.21 11.37
N PRO A 55 8.29 5.44 10.81
CA PRO A 55 7.24 5.95 9.93
C PRO A 55 7.18 5.18 8.61
N ARG A 56 5.95 4.88 8.19
CA ARG A 56 5.65 4.21 6.92
C ARG A 56 4.39 4.80 6.32
N LEU A 57 4.18 4.55 5.04
CA LEU A 57 2.91 4.82 4.38
C LEU A 57 2.21 3.49 4.08
N GLN A 58 0.93 3.46 4.37
CA GLN A 58 0.05 2.37 4.01
C GLN A 58 -0.86 2.84 2.89
N VAL A 59 -0.76 2.18 1.74
CA VAL A 59 -1.56 2.48 0.56
C VAL A 59 -2.50 1.33 0.33
N GLU A 60 -3.80 1.61 0.26
CA GLU A 60 -4.81 0.59 0.03
C GLU A 60 -5.67 0.95 -1.17
N THR A 61 -6.00 -0.06 -1.94
CA THR A 61 -6.93 0.09 -3.06
C THR A 61 -7.75 -1.19 -3.24
N VAL A 62 -8.97 -1.02 -3.72
CA VAL A 62 -9.86 -2.13 -4.05
C VAL A 62 -9.79 -2.36 -5.56
N VAL A 63 -9.57 -3.60 -5.95
CA VAL A 63 -9.42 -3.98 -7.36
C VAL A 63 -10.22 -5.25 -7.67
N ASP A 64 -10.51 -5.44 -8.94
CA ASP A 64 -11.08 -6.68 -9.42
C ASP A 64 -10.08 -7.82 -9.33
N ASP A 65 -10.56 -9.02 -9.09
CA ASP A 65 -9.72 -10.22 -8.98
C ASP A 65 -8.81 -10.41 -10.20
N GLU A 66 -9.30 -10.05 -11.37
CA GLU A 66 -8.62 -10.27 -12.64
C GLU A 66 -7.28 -9.56 -12.77
N ILE A 67 -7.13 -8.40 -12.12
CA ILE A 67 -5.90 -7.60 -12.23
C ILE A 67 -4.91 -7.83 -11.10
N VAL A 68 -5.30 -8.55 -10.05
CA VAL A 68 -4.51 -8.69 -8.82
C VAL A 68 -3.10 -9.21 -9.12
N GLU A 69 -3.00 -10.30 -9.85
CA GLU A 69 -1.71 -10.93 -10.12
C GLU A 69 -0.76 -10.01 -10.89
N ARG A 70 -1.27 -9.37 -11.95
CA ARG A 70 -0.49 -8.42 -12.74
C ARG A 70 -0.10 -7.18 -11.93
N LEU A 71 -1.01 -6.73 -11.07
CA LEU A 71 -0.74 -5.58 -10.21
C LEU A 71 0.34 -5.90 -9.18
N LEU A 72 0.31 -7.08 -8.58
CA LEU A 72 1.35 -7.50 -7.64
C LEU A 72 2.72 -7.57 -8.32
N ASP A 73 2.78 -8.12 -9.51
CA ASP A 73 4.02 -8.18 -10.28
C ASP A 73 4.56 -6.78 -10.60
N GLN A 74 3.67 -5.86 -10.97
CA GLN A 74 4.05 -4.48 -11.25
C GLN A 74 4.56 -3.76 -10.01
N LEU A 75 3.88 -3.94 -8.88
CA LEU A 75 4.30 -3.36 -7.60
C LEU A 75 5.66 -3.90 -7.19
N ARG A 76 5.87 -5.19 -7.30
CA ARG A 76 7.15 -5.80 -6.97
C ARG A 76 8.27 -5.24 -7.85
N SER A 77 8.03 -5.08 -9.14
CA SER A 77 8.99 -4.51 -10.08
C SER A 77 9.31 -3.06 -9.76
N ASN A 78 8.28 -2.24 -9.52
CA ASN A 78 8.45 -0.82 -9.21
C ASN A 78 9.14 -0.58 -7.87
N LEU A 79 9.00 -1.51 -6.92
CA LEU A 79 9.57 -1.42 -5.58
C LEU A 79 10.86 -2.23 -5.42
N ASP A 80 11.46 -2.64 -6.52
CA ASP A 80 12.69 -3.43 -6.49
C ASP A 80 13.78 -2.68 -5.71
N GLY A 81 14.39 -3.39 -4.75
CA GLY A 81 15.39 -2.81 -3.86
C GLY A 81 14.84 -1.97 -2.72
N ALA A 82 13.56 -1.66 -2.70
CA ALA A 82 12.93 -0.97 -1.59
C ALA A 82 12.45 -1.96 -0.53
N GLU A 83 12.54 -1.55 0.73
CA GLU A 83 11.90 -2.29 1.81
C GLU A 83 10.41 -2.03 1.81
N GLY A 84 9.63 -3.09 1.85
CA GLY A 84 8.19 -2.98 1.91
C GLY A 84 7.53 -4.32 1.97
N ARG A 85 6.26 -4.29 2.27
CA ARG A 85 5.41 -5.50 2.25
C ARG A 85 4.11 -5.15 1.55
N LEU A 86 3.56 -6.16 0.93
CA LEU A 86 2.22 -6.03 0.38
C LEU A 86 1.42 -7.29 0.69
N TRP A 87 0.13 -7.12 0.85
CA TRP A 87 -0.78 -8.23 1.09
C TRP A 87 -2.11 -7.96 0.43
N VAL A 88 -2.88 -9.02 0.27
CA VAL A 88 -4.17 -8.99 -0.40
C VAL A 88 -5.21 -9.61 0.53
N ARG A 89 -6.36 -8.94 0.64
CA ARG A 89 -7.50 -9.45 1.40
C ARG A 89 -8.74 -9.50 0.52
N HIS A 90 -9.59 -10.46 0.79
CA HIS A 90 -10.88 -10.54 0.13
C HIS A 90 -11.81 -9.41 0.59
N VAL A 91 -12.54 -8.83 -0.37
CA VAL A 91 -13.58 -7.85 -0.09
C VAL A 91 -14.93 -8.49 -0.41
N GLU A 92 -15.78 -8.57 0.60
CA GLU A 92 -17.09 -9.18 0.45
C GLU A 92 -18.04 -8.33 -0.40
N ALA A 93 -18.05 -7.02 -0.17
CA ALA A 93 -18.91 -6.10 -0.89
C ALA A 93 -18.29 -4.71 -0.98
N VAL A 94 -18.56 -4.01 -2.08
CA VAL A 94 -18.22 -2.59 -2.28
C VAL A 94 -19.48 -1.87 -2.76
N LEU A 95 -19.78 -0.74 -2.15
CA LEU A 95 -20.89 0.12 -2.53
C LEU A 95 -20.39 1.54 -2.70
N ARG A 96 -20.65 2.13 -3.85
CA ARG A 96 -20.42 3.55 -4.06
C ARG A 96 -21.62 4.32 -3.51
N VAL A 97 -21.40 5.08 -2.46
CA VAL A 97 -22.48 5.73 -1.71
C VAL A 97 -23.31 6.69 -2.56
N ARG A 98 -22.65 7.50 -3.39
CA ARG A 98 -23.34 8.52 -4.19
C ARG A 98 -24.24 7.91 -5.25
N THR A 99 -23.82 6.83 -5.91
CA THR A 99 -24.53 6.26 -7.05
C THR A 99 -25.32 5.00 -6.71
N GLY A 100 -25.02 4.36 -5.60
CA GLY A 100 -25.60 3.06 -5.25
C GLY A 100 -25.01 1.88 -6.04
N GLU A 101 -24.02 2.13 -6.90
CA GLU A 101 -23.36 1.07 -7.65
C GLU A 101 -22.65 0.10 -6.70
N MET A 102 -22.67 -1.18 -7.05
CA MET A 102 -22.06 -2.26 -6.25
C MET A 102 -21.09 -3.08 -7.09
N GLY A 103 -20.22 -3.80 -6.42
CA GLY A 103 -19.27 -4.69 -7.06
C GLY A 103 -18.27 -3.94 -7.92
N SER A 104 -17.91 -4.51 -9.07
CA SER A 104 -16.92 -3.95 -9.99
C SER A 104 -17.24 -2.53 -10.45
N ASP A 105 -18.54 -2.19 -10.54
CA ASP A 105 -18.99 -0.85 -10.94
C ASP A 105 -18.73 0.20 -9.85
N ALA A 106 -18.49 -0.24 -8.62
CA ALA A 106 -18.20 0.65 -7.49
C ALA A 106 -16.69 0.90 -7.28
N VAL A 107 -15.84 0.18 -7.99
CA VAL A 107 -14.39 0.26 -7.85
C VAL A 107 -13.78 1.40 -8.64
#